data_b8381c2ec924f8c78229fb8debce8f39
#
_entry.id   b8381c2ec924f8c78229fb8debce8f39
#
_cell.length_a   1.000
_cell.length_b   1.000
_cell.length_c   1.000
_cell.angle_alpha   90.00
_cell.angle_beta   90.00
_cell.angle_gamma   90.00
#
_symmetry.space_group_name_H-M   'P 1'
#
loop_
_entity.id
_entity.type
_entity.pdbx_description
1 polymer ?
#
loop_
_entity_poly.entity_id
_entity_poly.type
_entity_poly.pdbx_seq_one_letter_code
_entity_poly.pdbx_strand_id
1 'polypeptide(L)'
;LRAKSINGEFSWHKGEFDGHFANWKNKLTDLCSGDWVFQIDADEIPNEILIENLHDILTKNTTVVDVVLVPRVNTVEGLTDEHIKKWGWNVDDKGWVNWPDFQYRLYKKSPTIRWKNNVHEVLEGFNTISHLPIDEDLSLYHPKEIKRQEQQNKYYDTL
;
A
#
# COMPACT_ATOMS: atom_id res chain seq x y z
N LEU A 1 -9.11 -5.40 -18.67
CA LEU A 1 -8.96 -6.40 -17.58
C LEU A 1 -10.31 -6.60 -16.93
N ARG A 2 -10.88 -7.81 -17.04
CA ARG A 2 -12.07 -8.17 -16.28
C ARG A 2 -11.61 -8.63 -14.90
N ALA A 3 -11.90 -7.82 -13.88
CA ALA A 3 -11.73 -8.27 -12.51
C ALA A 3 -12.64 -9.50 -12.27
N LYS A 4 -12.08 -10.55 -11.70
CA LYS A 4 -12.78 -11.77 -11.37
C LYS A 4 -13.02 -11.74 -9.86
N SER A 5 -14.27 -11.56 -9.44
CA SER A 5 -14.62 -11.73 -8.02
C SER A 5 -14.48 -13.20 -7.65
N ILE A 6 -13.66 -13.49 -6.66
CA ILE A 6 -13.54 -14.83 -6.05
C ILE A 6 -14.40 -14.79 -4.78
N ASN A 7 -15.68 -15.04 -4.86
CA ASN A 7 -16.63 -15.08 -3.74
C ASN A 7 -17.02 -13.72 -3.10
N GLY A 8 -17.07 -12.63 -3.87
CA GLY A 8 -17.48 -11.33 -3.35
C GLY A 8 -18.19 -10.47 -4.39
N GLU A 9 -18.84 -9.42 -3.94
CA GLU A 9 -19.40 -8.40 -4.82
C GLU A 9 -18.27 -7.56 -5.41
N PHE A 10 -18.26 -7.42 -6.73
CA PHE A 10 -17.41 -6.47 -7.42
C PHE A 10 -18.19 -5.19 -7.68
N SER A 11 -17.68 -4.06 -7.21
CA SER A 11 -18.22 -2.75 -7.55
C SER A 11 -17.15 -1.88 -8.21
N TRP A 12 -17.59 -1.06 -9.16
CA TRP A 12 -16.73 -0.13 -9.87
C TRP A 12 -17.26 1.29 -9.66
N HIS A 13 -16.38 2.19 -9.21
CA HIS A 13 -16.73 3.56 -8.94
C HIS A 13 -15.82 4.52 -9.69
N LYS A 14 -16.40 5.49 -10.37
CA LYS A 14 -15.69 6.59 -11.02
C LYS A 14 -15.74 7.80 -10.11
N GLY A 15 -14.59 8.45 -9.92
CA GLY A 15 -14.48 9.69 -9.17
C GLY A 15 -13.52 10.66 -9.85
N GLU A 16 -13.61 11.92 -9.46
CA GLU A 16 -12.62 12.94 -9.82
C GLU A 16 -11.62 13.10 -8.67
N PHE A 17 -10.34 13.09 -9.02
CA PHE A 17 -9.26 13.32 -8.07
C PHE A 17 -9.15 14.84 -7.81
N ASP A 18 -9.28 15.22 -6.54
CA ASP A 18 -9.27 16.60 -6.07
C ASP A 18 -7.86 17.13 -5.73
N GLY A 19 -6.80 16.38 -6.10
CA GLY A 19 -5.42 16.69 -5.75
C GLY A 19 -5.03 16.27 -4.33
N HIS A 20 -5.91 15.63 -3.56
CA HIS A 20 -5.67 15.23 -2.18
C HIS A 20 -5.75 13.72 -2.01
N PHE A 21 -4.58 13.06 -1.90
CA PHE A 21 -4.50 11.59 -1.87
C PHE A 21 -5.22 10.96 -0.67
N ALA A 22 -5.13 11.54 0.52
CA ALA A 22 -5.84 11.01 1.69
C ALA A 22 -7.36 11.07 1.49
N ASN A 23 -7.90 12.15 0.91
CA ASN A 23 -9.32 12.24 0.59
C ASN A 23 -9.74 11.12 -0.38
N TRP A 24 -8.90 10.87 -1.39
CA TRP A 24 -9.15 9.81 -2.37
C TRP A 24 -9.19 8.43 -1.71
N LYS A 25 -8.21 8.12 -0.85
CA LYS A 25 -8.15 6.86 -0.09
C LYS A 25 -9.33 6.72 0.87
N ASN A 26 -9.75 7.80 1.53
CA ASN A 26 -10.91 7.79 2.41
C ASN A 26 -12.22 7.53 1.66
N LYS A 27 -12.41 8.11 0.46
CA LYS A 27 -13.56 7.80 -0.39
C LYS A 27 -13.65 6.31 -0.71
N LEU A 28 -12.50 5.66 -1.04
CA LEU A 28 -12.46 4.20 -1.27
C LEU A 28 -12.80 3.41 0.00
N THR A 29 -12.26 3.81 1.15
CA THR A 29 -12.58 3.19 2.45
C THR A 29 -14.08 3.25 2.75
N ASP A 30 -14.73 4.38 2.47
CA ASP A 30 -16.16 4.56 2.72
C ASP A 30 -17.05 3.66 1.84
N LEU A 31 -16.58 3.30 0.65
CA LEU A 31 -17.27 2.38 -0.26
C LEU A 31 -17.13 0.91 0.14
N CYS A 32 -16.17 0.55 0.99
CA CYS A 32 -16.02 -0.82 1.47
C CYS A 32 -17.18 -1.21 2.40
N SER A 33 -17.64 -2.46 2.34
CA SER A 33 -18.72 -2.99 3.19
C SER A 33 -18.22 -3.91 4.32
N GLY A 34 -16.98 -4.41 4.23
CA GLY A 34 -16.39 -5.33 5.21
C GLY A 34 -15.89 -4.63 6.47
N ASP A 35 -15.55 -5.42 7.50
CA ASP A 35 -14.98 -4.96 8.77
C ASP A 35 -13.51 -4.56 8.64
N TRP A 36 -12.81 -5.11 7.64
CA TRP A 36 -11.44 -4.79 7.29
C TRP A 36 -11.33 -4.26 5.88
N VAL A 37 -10.38 -3.37 5.67
CA VAL A 37 -10.00 -2.83 4.38
C VAL A 37 -8.60 -3.31 4.03
N PHE A 38 -8.45 -3.91 2.85
CA PHE A 38 -7.15 -4.13 2.22
C PHE A 38 -7.03 -3.14 1.06
N GLN A 39 -6.35 -2.05 1.30
CA GLN A 39 -6.18 -0.97 0.32
C GLN A 39 -4.87 -1.14 -0.44
N ILE A 40 -4.95 -1.26 -1.76
CA ILE A 40 -3.83 -1.46 -2.67
C ILE A 40 -3.80 -0.30 -3.65
N ASP A 41 -2.63 0.27 -3.89
CA ASP A 41 -2.44 1.29 -4.91
C ASP A 41 -2.38 0.64 -6.31
N ALA A 42 -2.70 1.38 -7.36
CA ALA A 42 -2.86 0.84 -8.71
C ALA A 42 -1.56 0.27 -9.33
N ASP A 43 -0.42 0.57 -8.75
CA ASP A 43 0.91 0.10 -9.14
C ASP A 43 1.49 -0.93 -8.16
N GLU A 44 0.66 -1.47 -7.26
CA GLU A 44 1.03 -2.54 -6.33
C GLU A 44 0.38 -3.86 -6.72
N ILE A 45 1.10 -4.96 -6.55
CA ILE A 45 0.65 -6.31 -6.86
C ILE A 45 0.86 -7.17 -5.61
N PRO A 46 -0.20 -7.66 -4.95
CA PRO A 46 -0.02 -8.57 -3.81
C PRO A 46 0.50 -9.93 -4.26
N ASN A 47 1.39 -10.50 -3.46
CA ASN A 47 1.84 -11.88 -3.64
C ASN A 47 0.64 -12.83 -3.48
N GLU A 48 0.61 -13.91 -4.27
CA GLU A 48 -0.50 -14.90 -4.24
C GLU A 48 -0.64 -15.54 -2.86
N ILE A 49 0.46 -15.86 -2.20
CA ILE A 49 0.48 -16.45 -0.85
C ILE A 49 -0.10 -15.46 0.19
N LEU A 50 0.18 -14.16 0.07
CA LEU A 50 -0.46 -13.14 0.90
C LEU A 50 -1.99 -13.18 0.74
N ILE A 51 -2.48 -13.25 -0.50
CA ILE A 51 -3.93 -13.31 -0.77
C ILE A 51 -4.56 -14.59 -0.23
N GLU A 52 -3.92 -15.74 -0.41
CA GLU A 52 -4.41 -17.03 0.09
C GLU A 52 -4.51 -17.05 1.62
N ASN A 53 -3.57 -16.41 2.30
CA ASN A 53 -3.54 -16.35 3.77
C ASN A 53 -4.28 -15.16 4.38
N LEU A 54 -4.84 -14.25 3.56
CA LEU A 54 -5.42 -13.00 4.02
C LEU A 54 -6.53 -13.21 5.07
N HIS A 55 -7.42 -14.19 4.84
CA HIS A 55 -8.49 -14.50 5.79
C HIS A 55 -7.96 -14.92 7.16
N ASP A 56 -6.95 -15.79 7.20
CA ASP A 56 -6.32 -16.26 8.43
C ASP A 56 -5.58 -15.14 9.16
N ILE A 57 -4.87 -14.29 8.41
CA ILE A 57 -4.19 -13.10 8.93
C ILE A 57 -5.20 -12.19 9.64
N LEU A 58 -6.31 -11.88 8.97
CA LEU A 58 -7.34 -11.00 9.53
C LEU A 58 -8.03 -11.63 10.73
N THR A 59 -8.40 -12.91 10.66
CA THR A 59 -9.05 -13.63 11.75
C THR A 59 -8.20 -13.66 13.03
N LYS A 60 -6.89 -13.90 12.91
CA LYS A 60 -5.95 -13.88 14.04
C LYS A 60 -5.78 -12.50 14.66
N ASN A 61 -5.93 -11.43 13.87
CA ASN A 61 -5.68 -10.07 14.30
C ASN A 61 -6.94 -9.28 14.70
N THR A 62 -8.14 -9.78 14.38
CA THR A 62 -9.42 -9.06 14.56
C THR A 62 -9.63 -8.50 15.97
N THR A 63 -9.22 -9.21 17.00
CA THR A 63 -9.42 -8.80 18.41
C THR A 63 -8.23 -8.04 19.01
N VAL A 64 -7.08 -8.05 18.34
CA VAL A 64 -5.81 -7.61 18.93
C VAL A 64 -5.32 -6.28 18.35
N VAL A 65 -5.46 -6.08 17.04
CA VAL A 65 -4.91 -4.91 16.37
C VAL A 65 -5.94 -4.21 15.48
N ASP A 66 -5.73 -2.92 15.25
CA ASP A 66 -6.55 -2.10 14.36
C ASP A 66 -5.93 -1.99 12.97
N VAL A 67 -4.59 -2.07 12.88
CA VAL A 67 -3.81 -1.91 11.65
C VAL A 67 -2.73 -2.99 11.58
N VAL A 68 -2.57 -3.58 10.39
CA VAL A 68 -1.47 -4.50 10.09
C VAL A 68 -0.68 -3.94 8.91
N LEU A 69 0.57 -3.62 9.14
CA LEU A 69 1.49 -3.17 8.09
C LEU A 69 1.88 -4.35 7.20
N VAL A 70 1.92 -4.11 5.90
CA VAL A 70 2.32 -5.09 4.89
C VAL A 70 3.66 -4.69 4.32
N PRO A 71 4.68 -5.58 4.29
CA PRO A 71 5.96 -5.28 3.66
C PRO A 71 5.79 -5.12 2.14
N ARG A 72 6.60 -4.26 1.54
CA ARG A 72 6.56 -3.99 0.11
C ARG A 72 7.94 -4.11 -0.51
N VAL A 73 8.02 -4.90 -1.57
CA VAL A 73 9.20 -5.05 -2.42
C VAL A 73 9.15 -3.96 -3.50
N ASN A 74 10.04 -2.99 -3.40
CA ASN A 74 10.19 -1.96 -4.44
C ASN A 74 11.32 -2.34 -5.38
N THR A 75 11.04 -2.39 -6.68
CA THR A 75 12.05 -2.53 -7.72
C THR A 75 11.97 -1.35 -8.70
N VAL A 76 13.13 -0.88 -9.17
CA VAL A 76 13.19 0.25 -10.09
C VAL A 76 14.05 -0.10 -11.29
N GLU A 77 13.42 -0.33 -12.43
CA GLU A 77 14.13 -0.59 -13.68
C GLU A 77 14.87 0.67 -14.15
N GLY A 78 16.14 0.51 -14.53
CA GLY A 78 17.01 1.62 -14.93
C GLY A 78 17.64 2.40 -13.78
N LEU A 79 17.55 1.89 -12.54
CA LEU A 79 18.22 2.47 -11.37
C LEU A 79 19.74 2.42 -11.54
N THR A 80 20.42 3.52 -11.19
CA THR A 80 21.89 3.64 -11.24
C THR A 80 22.44 4.03 -9.87
N ASP A 81 23.74 3.83 -9.65
CA ASP A 81 24.43 4.23 -8.42
C ASP A 81 24.29 5.75 -8.13
N GLU A 82 24.21 6.57 -9.19
CA GLU A 82 23.97 8.01 -9.06
C GLU A 82 22.59 8.31 -8.47
N HIS A 83 21.55 7.59 -8.89
CA HIS A 83 20.22 7.71 -8.34
C HIS A 83 20.18 7.26 -6.89
N ILE A 84 20.78 6.11 -6.58
CA ILE A 84 20.85 5.54 -5.22
C ILE A 84 21.49 6.56 -4.27
N LYS A 85 22.64 7.12 -4.66
CA LYS A 85 23.35 8.14 -3.87
C LYS A 85 22.56 9.44 -3.73
N LYS A 86 21.94 9.91 -4.82
CA LYS A 86 21.16 11.14 -4.83
C LYS A 86 19.95 11.11 -3.91
N TRP A 87 19.24 9.96 -3.88
CA TRP A 87 18.02 9.80 -3.08
C TRP A 87 18.25 9.14 -1.73
N GLY A 88 19.47 8.73 -1.43
CA GLY A 88 19.82 8.07 -0.17
C GLY A 88 19.15 6.71 0.00
N TRP A 89 18.92 6.01 -1.10
CA TRP A 89 18.27 4.72 -1.07
C TRP A 89 19.23 3.61 -0.66
N ASN A 90 18.68 2.59 0.00
CA ASN A 90 19.37 1.35 0.28
C ASN A 90 18.86 0.28 -0.69
N VAL A 91 19.78 -0.45 -1.34
CA VAL A 91 19.43 -1.52 -2.30
C VAL A 91 20.14 -2.79 -1.86
N ASP A 92 19.37 -3.86 -1.69
CA ASP A 92 19.90 -5.17 -1.29
C ASP A 92 20.43 -5.99 -2.47
N ASP A 93 20.93 -7.19 -2.19
CA ASP A 93 21.51 -8.10 -3.19
C ASP A 93 20.48 -8.61 -4.22
N LYS A 94 19.17 -8.50 -3.91
CA LYS A 94 18.07 -8.82 -4.84
C LYS A 94 17.67 -7.63 -5.71
N GLY A 95 18.27 -6.46 -5.51
CA GLY A 95 17.90 -5.22 -6.17
C GLY A 95 16.65 -4.54 -5.58
N TRP A 96 16.27 -4.90 -4.36
CA TRP A 96 15.10 -4.32 -3.69
C TRP A 96 15.47 -3.02 -2.99
N VAL A 97 14.66 -1.98 -3.22
CA VAL A 97 14.90 -0.65 -2.68
C VAL A 97 14.22 -0.49 -1.32
N ASN A 98 15.01 -0.14 -0.31
CA ASN A 98 14.56 0.15 1.07
C ASN A 98 13.76 -0.98 1.72
N TRP A 99 14.05 -2.24 1.39
CA TRP A 99 13.40 -3.41 1.99
C TRP A 99 13.73 -3.56 3.50
N PRO A 100 12.73 -3.91 4.35
CA PRO A 100 11.31 -3.96 4.09
C PRO A 100 10.67 -2.56 4.16
N ASP A 101 9.89 -2.21 3.18
CA ASP A 101 9.15 -0.96 3.14
C ASP A 101 7.70 -1.20 3.63
N PHE A 102 7.48 -1.07 4.92
CA PHE A 102 6.17 -1.34 5.53
C PHE A 102 5.11 -0.30 5.18
N GLN A 103 3.96 -0.77 4.67
CA GLN A 103 2.86 0.06 4.22
C GLN A 103 1.59 -0.16 5.05
N TYR A 104 0.84 0.92 5.31
CA TYR A 104 -0.51 0.86 5.89
C TYR A 104 -1.48 0.29 4.86
N ARG A 105 -1.66 -1.03 4.81
CA ARG A 105 -2.50 -1.67 3.79
C ARG A 105 -3.69 -2.43 4.33
N LEU A 106 -3.58 -3.00 5.53
CA LEU A 106 -4.67 -3.71 6.18
C LEU A 106 -5.09 -2.94 7.42
N TYR A 107 -6.36 -2.53 7.50
CA TYR A 107 -6.87 -1.79 8.66
C TYR A 107 -8.36 -2.02 8.85
N LYS A 108 -8.81 -1.92 10.11
CA LYS A 108 -10.23 -1.98 10.46
C LYS A 108 -10.98 -0.81 9.84
N LYS A 109 -12.15 -1.09 9.27
CA LYS A 109 -13.06 -0.04 8.85
C LYS A 109 -13.68 0.61 10.08
N SER A 110 -13.30 1.86 10.34
CA SER A 110 -13.80 2.65 11.47
C SER A 110 -13.95 4.11 11.07
N PRO A 111 -14.93 4.84 11.64
CA PRO A 111 -15.06 6.28 11.42
C PRO A 111 -13.84 7.08 11.90
N THR A 112 -13.09 6.55 12.87
CA THR A 112 -11.90 7.19 13.46
C THR A 112 -10.62 6.92 12.68
N ILE A 113 -10.51 5.75 12.03
CA ILE A 113 -9.32 5.37 11.27
C ILE A 113 -9.38 6.00 9.89
N ARG A 114 -8.56 7.02 9.66
CA ARG A 114 -8.62 7.84 8.45
C ARG A 114 -7.24 8.21 7.93
N TRP A 115 -7.13 8.25 6.62
CA TRP A 115 -5.96 8.80 5.92
C TRP A 115 -5.90 10.32 6.10
N LYS A 116 -4.70 10.83 6.30
CA LYS A 116 -4.38 12.25 6.46
C LYS A 116 -3.25 12.64 5.52
N ASN A 117 -3.09 13.94 5.34
CA ASN A 117 -2.13 14.61 4.48
C ASN A 117 -2.48 14.53 2.98
N ASN A 118 -2.09 15.60 2.29
CA ASN A 118 -2.27 15.73 0.85
C ASN A 118 -1.36 14.78 0.08
N VAL A 119 -0.07 14.75 0.47
CA VAL A 119 0.97 13.83 0.00
C VAL A 119 1.64 13.18 1.20
N HIS A 120 2.32 12.05 0.99
CA HIS A 120 2.91 11.25 2.07
C HIS A 120 1.87 10.89 3.13
N GLU A 121 0.76 10.33 2.65
CA GLU A 121 -0.40 10.03 3.47
C GLU A 121 -0.06 9.05 4.58
N VAL A 122 -0.56 9.36 5.75
CA VAL A 122 -0.48 8.50 6.93
C VAL A 122 -1.87 8.08 7.38
N LEU A 123 -1.99 6.90 7.95
CA LEU A 123 -3.24 6.43 8.56
C LEU A 123 -3.22 6.82 10.05
N GLU A 124 -4.29 7.44 10.51
CA GLU A 124 -4.44 7.88 11.90
C GLU A 124 -5.73 7.38 12.53
N GLY A 125 -5.86 7.55 13.85
CA GLY A 125 -7.08 7.25 14.61
C GLY A 125 -7.22 5.78 15.02
N PHE A 126 -6.16 4.97 14.88
CA PHE A 126 -6.05 3.62 15.42
C PHE A 126 -5.34 3.64 16.80
N ASN A 127 -5.58 2.60 17.61
CA ASN A 127 -4.94 2.45 18.92
C ASN A 127 -3.81 1.40 18.89
N THR A 128 -3.95 0.40 18.04
CA THR A 128 -3.03 -0.75 18.00
C THR A 128 -2.58 -1.04 16.57
N ILE A 129 -1.28 -1.36 16.44
CA ILE A 129 -0.65 -1.64 15.16
C ILE A 129 0.25 -2.87 15.28
N SER A 130 0.29 -3.67 14.23
CA SER A 130 1.21 -4.78 14.05
C SER A 130 1.75 -4.75 12.63
N HIS A 131 2.62 -5.69 12.29
CA HIS A 131 3.10 -5.88 10.93
C HIS A 131 3.16 -7.37 10.58
N LEU A 132 3.07 -7.68 9.30
CA LEU A 132 3.35 -9.03 8.81
C LEU A 132 4.85 -9.34 8.95
N PRO A 133 5.23 -10.62 9.01
CA PRO A 133 6.62 -11.03 8.91
C PRO A 133 7.34 -10.38 7.71
N ILE A 134 8.66 -10.17 7.86
CA ILE A 134 9.52 -9.72 6.77
C ILE A 134 9.76 -10.91 5.83
N ASP A 135 8.79 -11.15 4.97
CA ASP A 135 8.77 -12.27 4.05
C ASP A 135 8.22 -11.81 2.69
N GLU A 136 8.90 -12.20 1.62
CA GLU A 136 8.49 -11.92 0.25
C GLU A 136 7.10 -12.48 -0.05
N ASP A 137 6.79 -13.67 0.46
CA ASP A 137 5.52 -14.35 0.26
C ASP A 137 4.33 -13.59 0.88
N LEU A 138 4.59 -12.76 1.90
CA LEU A 138 3.60 -11.95 2.59
C LEU A 138 3.68 -10.46 2.21
N SER A 139 4.20 -10.14 1.03
CA SER A 139 4.47 -8.78 0.61
C SER A 139 3.65 -8.32 -0.59
N LEU A 140 3.76 -7.02 -0.86
CA LEU A 140 3.33 -6.38 -2.10
C LEU A 140 4.54 -6.18 -3.00
N TYR A 141 4.38 -6.37 -4.31
CA TYR A 141 5.34 -5.94 -5.31
C TYR A 141 4.98 -4.56 -5.83
N HIS A 142 5.97 -3.71 -5.99
CA HIS A 142 5.83 -2.36 -6.49
C HIS A 142 6.93 -2.06 -7.52
N PRO A 143 6.79 -2.59 -8.75
CA PRO A 143 7.74 -2.35 -9.83
C PRO A 143 7.56 -0.94 -10.41
N LYS A 144 8.66 -0.24 -10.59
CA LYS A 144 8.70 1.09 -11.21
C LYS A 144 9.77 1.17 -12.29
N GLU A 145 9.59 2.13 -13.19
CA GLU A 145 10.64 2.61 -14.10
C GLU A 145 11.25 3.89 -13.54
N ILE A 146 12.56 4.07 -13.76
CA ILE A 146 13.28 5.25 -13.28
C ILE A 146 12.67 6.57 -13.79
N LYS A 147 12.25 6.62 -15.04
CA LYS A 147 11.59 7.80 -15.63
C LYS A 147 10.31 8.20 -14.89
N ARG A 148 9.51 7.21 -14.51
CA ARG A 148 8.28 7.43 -13.74
C ARG A 148 8.60 7.95 -12.34
N GLN A 149 9.63 7.39 -11.70
CA GLN A 149 10.06 7.84 -10.38
C GLN A 149 10.56 9.29 -10.41
N GLU A 150 11.34 9.68 -11.42
CA GLU A 150 11.80 11.05 -11.58
C GLU A 150 10.64 12.04 -11.80
N GLN A 151 9.64 11.64 -12.62
CA GLN A 151 8.44 12.46 -12.83
C GLN A 151 7.63 12.62 -11.55
N GLN A 152 7.48 11.55 -10.76
CA GLN A 152 6.77 11.56 -9.49
C GLN A 152 7.47 12.49 -8.49
N ASN A 153 8.79 12.41 -8.37
CA ASN A 153 9.55 13.28 -7.49
C ASN A 153 9.36 14.76 -7.87
N LYS A 154 9.45 15.09 -9.17
CA LYS A 154 9.21 16.46 -9.66
C LYS A 154 7.78 16.94 -9.35
N TYR A 155 6.79 16.07 -9.48
CA TYR A 155 5.39 16.41 -9.16
C TYR A 155 5.21 16.69 -7.68
N TYR A 156 5.79 15.88 -6.81
CA TYR A 156 5.71 16.08 -5.35
C TYR A 156 6.41 17.38 -4.89
N ASP A 157 7.48 17.79 -5.57
CA ASP A 157 8.14 19.07 -5.31
C ASP A 157 7.25 20.30 -5.64
N THR A 158 6.13 20.11 -6.34
CA THR A 158 5.18 21.17 -6.72
C THR A 158 3.94 21.26 -5.80
N LEU A 159 3.77 20.32 -4.90
CA LEU A 159 2.61 20.22 -3.97
C LEU A 159 2.97 20.73 -2.58
#